data_ad0756a32914f6a68454b7f98fc6d231
#
_entry.id   ad0756a32914f6a68454b7f98fc6d231
#
_cell.length_a   1.000
_cell.length_b   1.000
_cell.length_c   1.000
_cell.angle_alpha   90.00
_cell.angle_beta   90.00
_cell.angle_gamma   90.00
#
_symmetry.space_group_name_H-M   'P 1'
#
loop_
_entity.id
_entity.type
_entity.pdbx_description
1 polymer ?
#
loop_
_entity_poly.entity_id
_entity_poly.type
_entity_poly.pdbx_seq_one_letter_code
_entity_poly.pdbx_strand_id
1 'polypeptide(L)'
;FKIEREDTLRNPAFFEADGLKKFDCVIANPPFSLKDWGAENWANDPYGRNIAGVPPKGNGDMAWVQHMISSLKDNKGRMTVVLPHGALFRKGAEGKIRKALLEMDLLEAVIGLGSNIFYGTQLAACVLIFNKNKSSDRKDKVLFIDGSDQVRVGRAQSYLEQEHVSQLHNWYLENNNVENYVYDATIDEIKENDYNLNIPLYVEKIIEDNLPTVDEAVSELKLACNASIEAEEKFKNILKEYI
;
A
#
# COMPACT_ATOMS: atom_id res chain seq x y z
N PHE A 1 20.22 -16.30 17.47
CA PHE A 1 18.88 -16.01 16.95
C PHE A 1 17.88 -17.07 17.43
N LYS A 2 16.60 -16.71 17.53
CA LYS A 2 15.53 -17.61 17.95
C LYS A 2 14.45 -17.62 16.84
N ILE A 3 14.01 -18.81 16.45
CA ILE A 3 12.93 -19.03 15.48
C ILE A 3 11.85 -19.81 16.19
N GLU A 4 10.60 -19.33 16.09
CA GLU A 4 9.43 -19.99 16.62
C GLU A 4 8.41 -20.22 15.50
N ARG A 5 7.65 -21.32 15.59
CA ARG A 5 6.56 -21.64 14.67
C ARG A 5 5.25 -21.60 15.44
N GLU A 6 4.53 -20.49 15.32
CA GLU A 6 3.27 -20.26 16.05
C GLU A 6 2.29 -19.42 15.22
N ASP A 7 1.04 -19.42 15.64
CA ASP A 7 0.06 -18.43 15.18
C ASP A 7 0.27 -17.13 15.96
N THR A 8 1.00 -16.20 15.39
CA THR A 8 1.40 -14.95 16.04
C THR A 8 0.23 -14.12 16.56
N LEU A 9 -0.94 -14.15 15.89
CA LEU A 9 -2.10 -13.37 16.33
C LEU A 9 -2.86 -14.08 17.45
N ARG A 10 -2.98 -15.40 17.43
CA ARG A 10 -3.67 -16.15 18.48
C ARG A 10 -2.77 -16.49 19.67
N ASN A 11 -1.53 -16.84 19.40
CA ASN A 11 -0.57 -17.33 20.39
C ASN A 11 0.85 -16.80 20.10
N PRO A 12 1.14 -15.52 20.37
CA PRO A 12 2.48 -14.97 20.15
C PRO A 12 3.52 -15.73 20.98
N ALA A 13 4.70 -15.99 20.39
CA ALA A 13 5.74 -16.84 20.99
C ALA A 13 6.83 -16.08 21.74
N PHE A 14 6.95 -14.76 21.55
CA PHE A 14 8.02 -13.97 22.16
C PHE A 14 7.52 -13.18 23.37
N PHE A 15 7.96 -13.61 24.55
CA PHE A 15 7.60 -12.98 25.83
C PHE A 15 8.84 -12.64 26.66
N GLU A 16 8.66 -11.67 27.54
CA GLU A 16 9.50 -11.33 28.69
C GLU A 16 8.64 -11.29 29.95
N ALA A 17 9.23 -11.03 31.10
CA ALA A 17 8.52 -11.07 32.38
C ALA A 17 7.25 -10.18 32.42
N ASP A 18 7.27 -9.05 31.71
CA ASP A 18 6.22 -8.03 31.74
C ASP A 18 5.26 -8.11 30.52
N GLY A 19 5.30 -9.19 29.74
CA GLY A 19 4.40 -9.38 28.60
C GLY A 19 5.12 -9.65 27.28
N LEU A 20 4.63 -9.08 26.17
CA LEU A 20 5.25 -9.24 24.86
C LEU A 20 6.67 -8.67 24.85
N LYS A 21 7.60 -9.47 24.34
CA LYS A 21 8.98 -9.03 24.11
C LYS A 21 9.01 -7.80 23.19
N LYS A 22 9.84 -6.82 23.58
CA LYS A 22 9.97 -5.54 22.87
C LYS A 22 11.24 -5.51 22.03
N PHE A 23 11.10 -5.03 20.79
CA PHE A 23 12.17 -4.95 19.80
C PHE A 23 12.42 -3.51 19.36
N ASP A 24 13.66 -3.21 18.97
CA ASP A 24 14.02 -1.91 18.36
C ASP A 24 13.47 -1.78 16.96
N CYS A 25 13.40 -2.90 16.21
CA CYS A 25 12.88 -2.95 14.85
C CYS A 25 12.03 -4.20 14.65
N VAL A 26 10.86 -4.03 14.01
CA VAL A 26 9.97 -5.13 13.61
C VAL A 26 9.65 -5.00 12.13
N ILE A 27 9.86 -6.07 11.37
CA ILE A 27 9.59 -6.10 9.93
C ILE A 27 8.69 -7.29 9.64
N ALA A 28 7.64 -7.10 8.86
CA ALA A 28 6.77 -8.20 8.45
C ALA A 28 6.15 -8.00 7.06
N ASN A 29 5.92 -9.12 6.39
CA ASN A 29 5.02 -9.26 5.27
C ASN A 29 3.99 -10.32 5.66
N PRO A 30 2.93 -9.94 6.40
CA PRO A 30 1.92 -10.88 6.87
C PRO A 30 1.03 -11.36 5.73
N PRO A 31 0.27 -12.45 5.91
CA PRO A 31 -0.77 -12.86 4.98
C PRO A 31 -1.79 -11.74 4.76
N PHE A 32 -2.02 -11.35 3.50
CA PHE A 32 -2.96 -10.28 3.17
C PHE A 32 -4.40 -10.68 3.44
N SER A 33 -5.14 -9.77 4.08
CA SER A 33 -6.57 -9.91 4.34
C SER A 33 -6.95 -11.26 5.00
N LEU A 34 -6.14 -11.69 5.96
CA LEU A 34 -6.33 -12.96 6.67
C LEU A 34 -7.71 -13.00 7.33
N LYS A 35 -8.49 -14.04 6.99
CA LYS A 35 -9.75 -14.37 7.64
C LYS A 35 -9.50 -15.24 8.87
N ASP A 36 -10.48 -15.30 9.77
CA ASP A 36 -10.43 -16.18 10.97
C ASP A 36 -9.14 -16.05 11.78
N TRP A 37 -8.65 -14.82 11.92
CA TRP A 37 -7.39 -14.48 12.56
C TRP A 37 -7.42 -14.46 14.11
N GLY A 38 -8.56 -14.78 14.74
CA GLY A 38 -8.73 -14.75 16.20
C GLY A 38 -9.43 -13.50 16.73
N ALA A 39 -10.29 -12.88 15.92
CA ALA A 39 -10.99 -11.63 16.22
C ALA A 39 -11.86 -11.71 17.50
N GLU A 40 -12.35 -12.89 17.85
CA GLU A 40 -13.24 -13.16 18.98
C GLU A 40 -12.62 -12.79 20.34
N ASN A 41 -11.31 -12.89 20.46
CA ASN A 41 -10.58 -12.61 21.71
C ASN A 41 -9.94 -11.21 21.72
N TRP A 42 -9.95 -10.47 20.59
CA TRP A 42 -9.18 -9.24 20.46
C TRP A 42 -9.67 -8.08 21.33
N ALA A 43 -10.97 -8.02 21.61
CA ALA A 43 -11.53 -6.98 22.48
C ALA A 43 -10.93 -7.03 23.90
N ASN A 44 -10.63 -8.24 24.39
CA ASN A 44 -10.03 -8.51 25.70
C ASN A 44 -8.67 -9.21 25.50
N ASP A 45 -7.88 -8.75 24.55
CA ASP A 45 -6.59 -9.35 24.22
C ASP A 45 -5.68 -9.43 25.45
N PRO A 46 -5.27 -10.65 25.87
CA PRO A 46 -4.49 -10.83 27.10
C PRO A 46 -3.07 -10.27 26.99
N TYR A 47 -2.64 -9.90 25.78
CA TYR A 47 -1.31 -9.39 25.49
C TYR A 47 -1.28 -7.85 25.35
N GLY A 48 -2.42 -7.17 25.52
CA GLY A 48 -2.50 -5.72 25.45
C GLY A 48 -2.31 -5.12 24.05
N ARG A 49 -2.63 -5.88 23.00
CA ARG A 49 -2.42 -5.45 21.59
C ARG A 49 -3.57 -4.64 21.02
N ASN A 50 -4.73 -4.65 21.65
CA ASN A 50 -5.88 -3.83 21.23
C ASN A 50 -5.68 -2.35 21.60
N ILE A 51 -4.72 -1.70 20.96
CA ILE A 51 -4.31 -0.31 21.27
C ILE A 51 -5.13 0.74 20.53
N ALA A 52 -5.76 0.38 19.42
CA ALA A 52 -6.47 1.31 18.52
C ALA A 52 -7.88 0.81 18.15
N GLY A 53 -8.30 -0.36 18.63
CA GLY A 53 -9.62 -0.93 18.38
C GLY A 53 -9.61 -2.33 17.80
N VAL A 54 -10.80 -2.91 17.69
CA VAL A 54 -10.99 -4.30 17.22
C VAL A 54 -11.08 -4.32 15.68
N PRO A 55 -10.15 -4.97 14.98
CA PRO A 55 -10.25 -5.16 13.54
C PRO A 55 -11.44 -6.04 13.13
N PRO A 56 -11.94 -5.93 11.88
CA PRO A 56 -13.07 -6.74 11.43
C PRO A 56 -12.71 -8.23 11.38
N LYS A 57 -13.66 -9.12 11.70
CA LYS A 57 -13.46 -10.57 11.69
C LYS A 57 -12.94 -11.12 10.35
N GLY A 58 -13.37 -10.52 9.25
CA GLY A 58 -12.99 -10.95 7.91
C GLY A 58 -11.65 -10.42 7.41
N ASN A 59 -10.93 -9.63 8.21
CA ASN A 59 -9.66 -9.03 7.79
C ASN A 59 -8.74 -8.72 8.97
N GLY A 60 -7.59 -9.39 9.03
CA GLY A 60 -6.59 -9.29 10.09
C GLY A 60 -5.50 -8.23 9.84
N ASP A 61 -5.54 -7.45 8.75
CA ASP A 61 -4.45 -6.53 8.39
C ASP A 61 -4.10 -5.58 9.55
N MET A 62 -5.12 -4.96 10.17
CA MET A 62 -4.91 -4.06 11.32
C MET A 62 -4.62 -4.79 12.63
N ALA A 63 -4.85 -6.10 12.74
CA ALA A 63 -4.40 -6.88 13.89
C ALA A 63 -2.88 -7.09 13.85
N TRP A 64 -2.34 -7.38 12.67
CA TRP A 64 -0.89 -7.43 12.45
C TRP A 64 -0.22 -6.11 12.80
N VAL A 65 -0.74 -4.97 12.33
CA VAL A 65 -0.22 -3.64 12.65
C VAL A 65 -0.17 -3.42 14.17
N GLN A 66 -1.27 -3.66 14.86
CA GLN A 66 -1.35 -3.44 16.30
C GLN A 66 -0.43 -4.41 17.09
N HIS A 67 -0.33 -5.69 16.67
CA HIS A 67 0.61 -6.64 17.27
C HIS A 67 2.06 -6.15 17.12
N MET A 68 2.45 -5.70 15.94
CA MET A 68 3.80 -5.20 15.68
C MET A 68 4.09 -3.94 16.48
N ILE A 69 3.18 -2.96 16.54
CA ILE A 69 3.33 -1.75 17.36
C ILE A 69 3.48 -2.11 18.85
N SER A 70 2.66 -3.07 19.32
CA SER A 70 2.73 -3.55 20.71
C SER A 70 4.04 -4.28 21.03
N SER A 71 4.75 -4.77 20.03
CA SER A 71 6.06 -5.41 20.15
C SER A 71 7.24 -4.45 19.98
N LEU A 72 6.99 -3.15 19.84
CA LEU A 72 8.04 -2.13 19.73
C LEU A 72 8.45 -1.60 21.10
N LYS A 73 9.75 -1.38 21.28
CA LYS A 73 10.27 -0.62 22.43
C LYS A 73 9.70 0.79 22.42
N ASP A 74 9.32 1.27 23.59
CA ASP A 74 8.84 2.63 23.74
C ASP A 74 9.97 3.64 23.48
N ASN A 75 9.63 4.80 22.94
CA ASN A 75 10.52 5.93 22.62
C ASN A 75 11.64 5.67 21.61
N LYS A 76 11.69 4.50 20.93
CA LYS A 76 12.70 4.23 19.89
C LYS A 76 12.34 3.13 18.89
N GLY A 77 11.25 2.41 19.13
CA GLY A 77 10.86 1.29 18.28
C GLY A 77 10.36 1.76 16.92
N ARG A 78 10.78 1.08 15.86
CA ARG A 78 10.34 1.32 14.48
C ARG A 78 9.84 0.02 13.86
N MET A 79 8.86 0.11 12.98
CA MET A 79 8.42 -1.06 12.23
C MET A 79 8.11 -0.72 10.77
N THR A 80 8.22 -1.75 9.96
CA THR A 80 7.82 -1.71 8.55
C THR A 80 6.95 -2.91 8.24
N VAL A 81 5.80 -2.68 7.64
CA VAL A 81 4.85 -3.73 7.27
C VAL A 81 4.38 -3.56 5.84
N VAL A 82 4.32 -4.67 5.11
CA VAL A 82 3.73 -4.73 3.77
C VAL A 82 2.27 -5.13 3.90
N LEU A 83 1.37 -4.33 3.31
CA LEU A 83 -0.07 -4.57 3.35
C LEU A 83 -0.70 -4.35 1.96
N PRO A 84 -1.89 -4.92 1.68
CA PRO A 84 -2.61 -4.57 0.47
C PRO A 84 -3.09 -3.12 0.51
N HIS A 85 -3.15 -2.44 -0.63
CA HIS A 85 -3.60 -1.03 -0.72
C HIS A 85 -4.94 -0.76 -0.01
N GLY A 86 -5.83 -1.76 0.04
CA GLY A 86 -7.09 -1.66 0.77
C GLY A 86 -6.95 -1.22 2.23
N ALA A 87 -5.85 -1.56 2.89
CA ALA A 87 -5.58 -1.13 4.27
C ALA A 87 -5.52 0.41 4.41
N LEU A 88 -5.22 1.14 3.33
CA LEU A 88 -5.12 2.60 3.33
C LEU A 88 -6.49 3.30 3.38
N PHE A 89 -7.55 2.70 2.84
CA PHE A 89 -8.83 3.41 2.63
C PHE A 89 -10.09 2.66 3.05
N ARG A 90 -10.01 1.36 3.42
CA ARG A 90 -11.20 0.66 3.91
C ARG A 90 -11.81 1.39 5.11
N LYS A 91 -13.14 1.55 5.09
CA LYS A 91 -13.92 2.25 6.13
C LYS A 91 -14.27 1.33 7.30
N GLY A 92 -15.14 1.78 8.18
CA GLY A 92 -15.62 1.01 9.32
C GLY A 92 -14.57 0.85 10.44
N ALA A 93 -14.37 -0.38 10.92
CA ALA A 93 -13.42 -0.65 12.01
C ALA A 93 -11.98 -0.32 11.64
N GLU A 94 -11.54 -0.66 10.41
CA GLU A 94 -10.19 -0.33 9.96
C GLU A 94 -9.96 1.18 9.84
N GLY A 95 -10.95 1.95 9.39
CA GLY A 95 -10.89 3.41 9.36
C GLY A 95 -10.74 4.02 10.76
N LYS A 96 -11.45 3.48 11.76
CA LYS A 96 -11.33 3.93 13.17
C LYS A 96 -9.94 3.62 13.73
N ILE A 97 -9.39 2.46 13.42
CA ILE A 97 -8.04 2.07 13.86
C ILE A 97 -7.00 2.97 13.20
N ARG A 98 -7.09 3.21 11.89
CA ARG A 98 -6.19 4.15 11.19
C ARG A 98 -6.21 5.53 11.82
N LYS A 99 -7.42 6.07 12.08
CA LYS A 99 -7.59 7.34 12.78
C LYS A 99 -6.84 7.35 14.11
N ALA A 100 -7.08 6.36 14.97
CA ALA A 100 -6.45 6.29 16.28
C ALA A 100 -4.91 6.21 16.18
N LEU A 101 -4.37 5.43 15.24
CA LEU A 101 -2.92 5.32 15.03
C LEU A 101 -2.29 6.61 14.51
N LEU A 102 -3.01 7.38 13.68
CA LEU A 102 -2.58 8.69 13.20
C LEU A 102 -2.64 9.75 14.31
N GLU A 103 -3.69 9.74 15.14
CA GLU A 103 -3.82 10.64 16.31
C GLU A 103 -2.76 10.36 17.39
N MET A 104 -2.20 9.15 17.43
CA MET A 104 -1.03 8.80 18.25
C MET A 104 0.30 9.23 17.62
N ASP A 105 0.28 9.82 16.44
CA ASP A 105 1.45 10.22 15.64
C ASP A 105 2.48 9.08 15.41
N LEU A 106 1.99 7.84 15.20
CA LEU A 106 2.85 6.68 15.03
C LEU A 106 3.23 6.41 13.57
N LEU A 107 2.34 6.70 12.61
CA LEU A 107 2.61 6.47 11.19
C LEU A 107 3.56 7.54 10.65
N GLU A 108 4.71 7.11 10.11
CA GLU A 108 5.74 8.00 9.58
C GLU A 108 5.69 8.11 8.06
N ALA A 109 5.46 6.99 7.35
CA ALA A 109 5.37 7.01 5.89
C ALA A 109 4.45 5.94 5.33
N VAL A 110 3.90 6.24 4.14
CA VAL A 110 3.14 5.35 3.28
C VAL A 110 3.84 5.29 1.92
N ILE A 111 4.31 4.12 1.52
CA ILE A 111 4.99 3.92 0.23
C ILE A 111 4.13 2.99 -0.63
N GLY A 112 3.61 3.48 -1.73
CA GLY A 112 2.91 2.69 -2.72
C GLY A 112 3.89 1.86 -3.55
N LEU A 113 3.56 0.60 -3.78
CA LEU A 113 4.32 -0.28 -4.66
C LEU A 113 3.51 -0.57 -5.93
N GLY A 114 4.20 -0.86 -7.01
CA GLY A 114 3.59 -1.29 -8.26
C GLY A 114 2.73 -2.55 -8.10
N SER A 115 1.82 -2.75 -9.02
CA SER A 115 0.98 -3.95 -9.05
C SER A 115 1.76 -5.18 -9.50
N ASN A 116 1.23 -6.36 -9.18
CA ASN A 116 1.74 -7.65 -9.66
C ASN A 116 3.21 -7.97 -9.25
N ILE A 117 3.65 -7.46 -8.08
CA ILE A 117 4.98 -7.76 -7.52
C ILE A 117 4.96 -9.07 -6.72
N PHE A 118 3.85 -9.39 -6.06
CA PHE A 118 3.74 -10.53 -5.17
C PHE A 118 3.15 -11.76 -5.84
N TYR A 119 3.68 -12.95 -5.52
CA TYR A 119 3.15 -14.21 -6.02
C TYR A 119 1.68 -14.41 -5.59
N GLY A 120 0.87 -14.90 -6.53
CA GLY A 120 -0.53 -15.26 -6.25
C GLY A 120 -1.51 -14.09 -6.15
N THR A 121 -1.07 -12.86 -6.38
CA THR A 121 -1.97 -11.69 -6.41
C THR A 121 -1.46 -10.62 -7.37
N GLN A 122 -2.40 -10.01 -8.10
CA GLN A 122 -2.13 -8.83 -8.94
C GLN A 122 -2.38 -7.52 -8.19
N LEU A 123 -2.83 -7.60 -6.94
CA LEU A 123 -3.13 -6.42 -6.14
C LEU A 123 -1.86 -5.61 -5.87
N ALA A 124 -1.98 -4.31 -6.00
CA ALA A 124 -0.96 -3.40 -5.52
C ALA A 124 -0.86 -3.48 -4.00
N ALA A 125 0.35 -3.40 -3.49
CA ALA A 125 0.64 -3.36 -2.07
C ALA A 125 1.22 -2.00 -1.68
N CYS A 126 1.23 -1.74 -0.38
CA CYS A 126 1.91 -0.60 0.20
C CYS A 126 2.82 -1.04 1.35
N VAL A 127 3.82 -0.24 1.60
CA VAL A 127 4.68 -0.34 2.78
C VAL A 127 4.27 0.76 3.75
N LEU A 128 3.92 0.39 4.98
CA LEU A 128 3.68 1.33 6.07
C LEU A 128 4.88 1.33 7.01
N ILE A 129 5.38 2.51 7.32
CA ILE A 129 6.47 2.71 8.28
C ILE A 129 5.90 3.41 9.51
N PHE A 130 6.05 2.77 10.68
CA PHE A 130 5.67 3.34 11.96
C PHE A 130 6.91 3.59 12.81
N ASN A 131 6.89 4.67 13.57
CA ASN A 131 8.00 5.10 14.40
C ASN A 131 7.47 5.69 15.73
N LYS A 132 7.86 5.10 16.86
CA LYS A 132 7.50 5.62 18.19
C LYS A 132 8.31 6.84 18.63
N ASN A 133 9.30 7.24 17.83
CA ASN A 133 10.15 8.40 18.12
C ASN A 133 10.49 9.15 16.84
N LYS A 134 9.47 9.72 16.23
CA LYS A 134 9.66 10.58 15.04
C LYS A 134 10.55 11.77 15.37
N SER A 135 11.43 12.14 14.44
CA SER A 135 12.18 13.38 14.50
C SER A 135 11.25 14.60 14.42
N SER A 136 11.71 15.74 14.88
CA SER A 136 10.89 16.96 14.98
C SER A 136 10.33 17.42 13.62
N ASP A 137 11.04 17.18 12.54
CA ASP A 137 10.65 17.49 11.16
C ASP A 137 9.58 16.55 10.60
N ARG A 138 9.40 15.35 11.23
CA ARG A 138 8.41 14.33 10.84
C ARG A 138 7.20 14.23 11.78
N LYS A 139 7.20 15.01 12.88
CA LYS A 139 6.08 15.02 13.81
C LYS A 139 4.83 15.64 13.18
N ASP A 140 3.67 15.05 13.51
CA ASP A 140 2.36 15.48 13.03
C ASP A 140 2.23 15.47 11.49
N LYS A 141 3.04 14.62 10.83
CA LYS A 141 3.06 14.46 9.38
C LYS A 141 3.19 13.00 8.98
N VAL A 142 2.83 12.71 7.74
CA VAL A 142 3.02 11.42 7.07
C VAL A 142 3.57 11.65 5.68
N LEU A 143 4.70 11.02 5.38
CA LEU A 143 5.30 11.07 4.05
C LEU A 143 4.60 10.07 3.12
N PHE A 144 4.02 10.55 2.04
CA PHE A 144 3.45 9.72 0.98
C PHE A 144 4.45 9.60 -0.17
N ILE A 145 4.71 8.37 -0.60
CA ILE A 145 5.58 8.07 -1.74
C ILE A 145 4.80 7.20 -2.72
N ASP A 146 4.61 7.69 -3.94
CA ASP A 146 4.06 6.88 -5.03
C ASP A 146 5.17 6.18 -5.82
N GLY A 147 5.44 4.92 -5.47
CA GLY A 147 6.36 4.06 -6.18
C GLY A 147 5.68 3.10 -7.17
N SER A 148 4.46 3.40 -7.60
CA SER A 148 3.67 2.50 -8.46
C SER A 148 4.32 2.21 -9.81
N ASP A 149 5.13 3.13 -10.34
CA ASP A 149 5.90 3.00 -11.58
C ASP A 149 7.36 2.56 -11.36
N GLN A 150 7.80 2.49 -10.09
CA GLN A 150 9.13 2.02 -9.73
C GLN A 150 9.20 0.49 -9.78
N VAL A 151 8.97 -0.07 -10.97
CA VAL A 151 8.97 -1.51 -11.23
C VAL A 151 9.41 -1.80 -12.66
N ARG A 152 10.08 -2.91 -12.85
CA ARG A 152 10.24 -3.49 -14.18
C ARG A 152 9.06 -4.42 -14.47
N VAL A 153 8.25 -4.06 -15.45
CA VAL A 153 7.12 -4.87 -15.89
C VAL A 153 7.63 -6.09 -16.69
N GLY A 154 7.30 -7.28 -16.22
CA GLY A 154 7.57 -8.53 -16.90
C GLY A 154 6.30 -9.15 -17.49
N ARG A 155 6.46 -10.23 -18.28
CA ARG A 155 5.33 -10.88 -18.95
C ARG A 155 4.28 -11.48 -17.98
N ALA A 156 4.72 -12.05 -16.87
CA ALA A 156 3.86 -12.72 -15.90
C ALA A 156 3.80 -12.00 -14.56
N GLN A 157 4.82 -11.23 -14.22
CA GLN A 157 5.00 -10.58 -12.92
C GLN A 157 5.83 -9.31 -13.08
N SER A 158 5.61 -8.33 -12.21
CA SER A 158 6.47 -7.15 -12.08
C SER A 158 7.58 -7.40 -11.06
N TYR A 159 8.71 -6.72 -11.24
CA TYR A 159 9.90 -6.90 -10.41
C TYR A 159 10.35 -5.57 -9.81
N LEU A 160 10.60 -5.59 -8.52
CA LEU A 160 11.23 -4.49 -7.81
C LEU A 160 12.74 -4.74 -7.81
N GLU A 161 13.47 -4.05 -8.66
CA GLU A 161 14.91 -4.18 -8.80
C GLU A 161 15.65 -3.24 -7.83
N GLN A 162 16.96 -3.44 -7.67
CA GLN A 162 17.76 -2.70 -6.70
C GLN A 162 17.69 -1.17 -6.91
N GLU A 163 17.64 -0.73 -8.15
CA GLU A 163 17.53 0.69 -8.50
C GLU A 163 16.21 1.30 -8.01
N HIS A 164 15.09 0.59 -8.19
CA HIS A 164 13.77 1.01 -7.69
C HIS A 164 13.76 1.11 -6.17
N VAL A 165 14.31 0.09 -5.48
CA VAL A 165 14.43 0.09 -4.01
C VAL A 165 15.29 1.26 -3.54
N SER A 166 16.41 1.52 -4.22
CA SER A 166 17.29 2.64 -3.89
C SER A 166 16.60 3.99 -4.07
N GLN A 167 15.81 4.15 -5.13
CA GLN A 167 15.07 5.38 -5.37
C GLN A 167 14.00 5.62 -4.30
N LEU A 168 13.18 4.60 -3.98
CA LEU A 168 12.17 4.71 -2.91
C LEU A 168 12.81 5.01 -1.55
N HIS A 169 13.95 4.39 -1.26
CA HIS A 169 14.70 4.62 -0.04
C HIS A 169 15.29 6.03 0.04
N ASN A 170 15.83 6.55 -1.07
CA ASN A 170 16.35 7.91 -1.14
C ASN A 170 15.23 8.93 -0.89
N TRP A 171 14.09 8.80 -1.55
CA TRP A 171 12.92 9.66 -1.30
C TRP A 171 12.47 9.64 0.16
N TYR A 172 12.47 8.45 0.77
CA TYR A 172 12.14 8.32 2.19
C TYR A 172 13.17 9.02 3.10
N LEU A 173 14.47 8.93 2.80
CA LEU A 173 15.53 9.57 3.58
C LEU A 173 15.54 11.08 3.43
N GLU A 174 15.41 11.58 2.20
CA GLU A 174 15.44 13.00 1.88
C GLU A 174 14.26 13.76 2.49
N ASN A 175 13.12 13.11 2.63
CA ASN A 175 11.89 13.65 3.25
C ASN A 175 11.47 15.00 2.64
N ASN A 176 11.64 15.15 1.34
CA ASN A 176 11.28 16.35 0.59
C ASN A 176 10.18 16.05 -0.41
N ASN A 177 9.30 17.02 -0.67
CA ASN A 177 8.32 16.90 -1.72
C ASN A 177 9.00 16.76 -3.09
N VAL A 178 8.56 15.79 -3.86
CA VAL A 178 8.98 15.54 -5.25
C VAL A 178 7.74 15.47 -6.10
N GLU A 179 7.65 16.37 -7.07
CA GLU A 179 6.50 16.43 -7.98
C GLU A 179 6.21 15.04 -8.58
N ASN A 180 4.95 14.64 -8.61
CA ASN A 180 4.44 13.34 -9.05
C ASN A 180 4.82 12.11 -8.22
N TYR A 181 5.67 12.24 -7.17
CA TYR A 181 6.20 11.08 -6.44
C TYR A 181 6.11 11.16 -4.94
N VAL A 182 6.38 12.33 -4.34
CA VAL A 182 6.51 12.45 -2.88
C VAL A 182 5.78 13.67 -2.37
N TYR A 183 4.97 13.47 -1.33
CA TYR A 183 4.29 14.54 -0.63
C TYR A 183 4.30 14.31 0.89
N ASP A 184 4.71 15.32 1.65
CA ASP A 184 4.74 15.34 3.11
C ASP A 184 3.45 15.99 3.64
N ALA A 185 2.42 15.17 3.92
CA ALA A 185 1.11 15.62 4.36
C ALA A 185 1.04 15.83 5.87
N THR A 186 0.40 16.89 6.31
CA THR A 186 0.10 17.11 7.73
C THR A 186 -1.06 16.23 8.20
N ILE A 187 -1.12 15.93 9.50
CA ILE A 187 -2.25 15.19 10.09
C ILE A 187 -3.58 15.93 9.88
N ASP A 188 -3.58 17.26 9.84
CA ASP A 188 -4.80 18.04 9.59
C ASP A 188 -5.32 17.83 8.16
N GLU A 189 -4.46 17.83 7.14
CA GLU A 189 -4.83 17.47 5.76
C GLU A 189 -5.37 16.04 5.67
N ILE A 190 -4.75 15.09 6.38
CA ILE A 190 -5.21 13.70 6.40
C ILE A 190 -6.57 13.59 7.09
N LYS A 191 -6.84 14.39 8.11
CA LYS A 191 -8.13 14.48 8.79
C LYS A 191 -9.22 15.06 7.88
N GLU A 192 -8.93 16.06 7.06
CA GLU A 192 -9.85 16.61 6.06
C GLU A 192 -10.25 15.55 5.03
N ASN A 193 -9.37 14.58 4.76
CA ASN A 193 -9.62 13.42 3.91
C ASN A 193 -10.21 12.21 4.69
N ASP A 194 -10.89 12.39 5.83
CA ASP A 194 -11.48 11.32 6.63
C ASP A 194 -10.47 10.23 7.06
N TYR A 195 -9.22 10.60 7.33
CA TYR A 195 -8.13 9.68 7.64
C TYR A 195 -7.93 8.59 6.56
N ASN A 196 -8.28 8.91 5.33
CA ASN A 196 -8.02 8.09 4.16
C ASN A 196 -6.58 8.31 3.70
N LEU A 197 -5.81 7.23 3.63
CA LEU A 197 -4.39 7.25 3.25
C LEU A 197 -4.17 6.84 1.78
N ASN A 198 -5.20 6.88 0.94
CA ASN A 198 -5.06 6.55 -0.47
C ASN A 198 -4.09 7.54 -1.14
N ILE A 199 -2.98 7.04 -1.66
CA ILE A 199 -1.84 7.84 -2.12
C ILE A 199 -2.23 8.91 -3.15
N PRO A 200 -3.11 8.64 -4.15
CA PRO A 200 -3.54 9.66 -5.11
C PRO A 200 -4.28 10.87 -4.52
N LEU A 201 -4.67 10.84 -3.25
CA LEU A 201 -5.23 12.02 -2.57
C LEU A 201 -4.16 13.05 -2.17
N TYR A 202 -2.89 12.63 -2.16
CA TYR A 202 -1.75 13.43 -1.70
C TYR A 202 -0.70 13.62 -2.78
N VAL A 203 -0.46 12.59 -3.59
CA VAL A 203 0.49 12.63 -4.70
C VAL A 203 -0.29 12.64 -6.00
N GLU A 204 -0.39 13.82 -6.62
CA GLU A 204 -0.99 13.97 -7.94
C GLU A 204 0.05 13.61 -9.00
N LYS A 205 -0.24 12.61 -9.84
CA LYS A 205 0.55 12.36 -11.06
C LYS A 205 0.01 13.23 -12.17
N ILE A 206 0.82 14.15 -12.65
CA ILE A 206 0.57 14.84 -13.90
C ILE A 206 0.78 13.81 -15.01
N ILE A 207 -0.31 13.24 -15.49
CA ILE A 207 -0.29 12.44 -16.72
C ILE A 207 -0.26 13.46 -17.83
N GLU A 208 0.87 13.57 -18.53
CA GLU A 208 0.89 14.29 -19.80
C GLU A 208 -0.11 13.60 -20.72
N ASP A 209 -1.21 14.30 -20.97
CA ASP A 209 -2.28 13.78 -21.80
C ASP A 209 -1.85 13.90 -23.26
N ASN A 210 -1.08 12.91 -23.74
CA ASN A 210 -0.69 12.76 -25.13
C ASN A 210 -1.83 12.20 -26.01
N LEU A 211 -3.07 12.36 -25.56
CA LEU A 211 -4.22 11.98 -26.37
C LEU A 211 -4.30 12.89 -27.60
N PRO A 212 -4.56 12.31 -28.78
CA PRO A 212 -4.79 13.12 -29.97
C PRO A 212 -5.96 14.07 -29.76
N THR A 213 -5.90 15.22 -30.34
CA THR A 213 -7.04 16.13 -30.38
C THR A 213 -8.27 15.43 -30.96
N VAL A 214 -9.47 15.92 -30.64
CA VAL A 214 -10.72 15.35 -31.20
C VAL A 214 -10.67 15.29 -32.73
N ASP A 215 -10.10 16.28 -33.38
CA ASP A 215 -9.98 16.34 -34.85
C ASP A 215 -9.01 15.29 -35.37
N GLU A 216 -7.89 15.07 -34.70
CA GLU A 216 -6.93 14.01 -35.05
C GLU A 216 -7.55 12.62 -34.84
N ALA A 217 -8.19 12.38 -33.68
CA ALA A 217 -8.86 11.12 -33.38
C ALA A 217 -10.01 10.81 -34.39
N VAL A 218 -10.79 11.82 -34.79
CA VAL A 218 -11.82 11.67 -35.83
C VAL A 218 -11.20 11.39 -37.20
N SER A 219 -10.06 11.98 -37.49
CA SER A 219 -9.33 11.73 -38.75
C SER A 219 -8.79 10.32 -38.82
N GLU A 220 -8.17 9.84 -37.73
CA GLU A 220 -7.69 8.46 -37.62
C GLU A 220 -8.83 7.43 -37.70
N LEU A 221 -9.96 7.70 -37.02
CA LEU A 221 -11.14 6.86 -37.11
C LEU A 221 -11.65 6.75 -38.55
N LYS A 222 -11.75 7.85 -39.28
CA LYS A 222 -12.16 7.86 -40.72
C LYS A 222 -11.21 7.02 -41.60
N LEU A 223 -9.92 7.15 -41.37
CA LEU A 223 -8.91 6.35 -42.11
C LEU A 223 -9.07 4.87 -41.81
N ALA A 224 -9.24 4.50 -40.54
CA ALA A 224 -9.43 3.11 -40.12
C ALA A 224 -10.74 2.52 -40.69
N CYS A 225 -11.82 3.27 -40.70
CA CYS A 225 -13.09 2.85 -41.31
C CYS A 225 -12.96 2.62 -42.81
N ASN A 226 -12.31 3.52 -43.53
CA ASN A 226 -12.09 3.38 -44.97
C ASN A 226 -11.23 2.13 -45.27
N ALA A 227 -10.15 1.93 -44.53
CA ALA A 227 -9.29 0.74 -44.67
C ALA A 227 -10.07 -0.56 -44.41
N SER A 228 -10.99 -0.55 -43.43
CA SER A 228 -11.86 -1.70 -43.15
C SER A 228 -12.79 -2.01 -44.31
N ILE A 229 -13.42 -0.99 -44.90
CA ILE A 229 -14.31 -1.14 -46.06
C ILE A 229 -13.54 -1.70 -47.26
N GLU A 230 -12.37 -1.15 -47.57
CA GLU A 230 -11.52 -1.66 -48.65
C GLU A 230 -11.09 -3.12 -48.43
N ALA A 231 -10.76 -3.50 -47.19
CA ALA A 231 -10.41 -4.87 -46.85
C ALA A 231 -11.61 -5.83 -47.01
N GLU A 232 -12.80 -5.39 -46.64
CA GLU A 232 -14.04 -6.14 -46.84
C GLU A 232 -14.37 -6.34 -48.33
N GLU A 233 -14.22 -5.32 -49.13
CA GLU A 233 -14.43 -5.41 -50.60
C GLU A 233 -13.44 -6.35 -51.25
N LYS A 234 -12.15 -6.25 -50.90
CA LYS A 234 -11.13 -7.21 -51.36
C LYS A 234 -11.47 -8.65 -50.99
N PHE A 235 -11.89 -8.85 -49.75
CA PHE A 235 -12.29 -10.18 -49.30
C PHE A 235 -13.51 -10.72 -50.06
N LYS A 236 -14.54 -9.92 -50.27
CA LYS A 236 -15.73 -10.26 -51.06
C LYS A 236 -15.36 -10.61 -52.53
N ASN A 237 -14.40 -9.89 -53.13
CA ASN A 237 -13.97 -10.18 -54.47
C ASN A 237 -13.22 -11.51 -54.58
N ILE A 238 -12.35 -11.81 -53.61
CA ILE A 238 -11.69 -13.12 -53.55
C ILE A 238 -12.72 -14.25 -53.38
N LEU A 239 -13.73 -14.09 -52.50
CA LEU A 239 -14.76 -15.11 -52.33
C LEU A 239 -15.55 -15.39 -53.63
N LYS A 240 -15.77 -14.38 -54.49
CA LYS A 240 -16.47 -14.56 -55.78
C LYS A 240 -15.68 -15.42 -56.77
N GLU A 241 -14.37 -15.55 -56.61
CA GLU A 241 -13.52 -16.38 -57.45
C GLU A 241 -13.57 -17.87 -57.03
N TYR A 242 -14.09 -18.15 -55.85
CA TYR A 242 -14.15 -19.52 -55.28
C TYR A 242 -15.58 -20.07 -55.13
N ILE A 243 -16.59 -19.25 -55.47
CA ILE A 243 -18.02 -19.61 -55.48
C ILE A 243 -18.57 -19.44 -56.91
#